data_caf97d132a48b611d980e902953b0b61
#
_entry.id   caf97d132a48b611d980e902953b0b61
#
_cell.length_a   1.000
_cell.length_b   1.000
_cell.length_c   1.000
_cell.angle_alpha   90.00
_cell.angle_beta   90.00
_cell.angle_gamma   90.00
#
_symmetry.space_group_name_H-M   'P 1'
#
loop_
_entity.id
_entity.type
_entity.pdbx_description
1 polymer ?
#
loop_
_entity_poly.entity_id
_entity_poly.type
_entity_poly.pdbx_seq_one_letter_code
_entity_poly.pdbx_strand_id
1 'polypeptide(L)'
;NIVSAAKAGAFVDLNDYIWDSEKYPNLSQMNKSVAETLSVDGALIAVPRTRDIGRYGLSYRQDWADAVGITEEPKTIDDVYDMLYKFTYDDPDGNGKNDTYGMEMTSYTGPFDIIQTWFGVGNGWAEVDGKLIPVHMQPEYKEALDWIKKVYDDGLMPKDWAVRTTDTWSNGCKTGESGVYIDVMDGGRRIWDYFVAEETKTPSVVNPDETASMNLLGAVNGKTLATSGYNGYFTISASTCDTPEKI
;
A
#
# COMPACT_ATOMS: atom_id res chain seq x y z
N ASN A 1 9.25 23.71 -7.14
CA ASN A 1 9.68 22.83 -6.08
C ASN A 1 9.39 23.51 -4.73
N ILE A 2 8.74 22.82 -3.78
CA ILE A 2 8.31 23.39 -2.49
C ILE A 2 9.49 23.87 -1.65
N VAL A 3 10.62 23.17 -1.66
CA VAL A 3 11.83 23.54 -0.92
C VAL A 3 12.37 24.87 -1.42
N SER A 4 12.41 25.08 -2.73
CA SER A 4 12.87 26.37 -3.31
C SER A 4 11.91 27.52 -2.96
N ALA A 5 10.60 27.26 -2.95
CA ALA A 5 9.60 28.25 -2.57
C ALA A 5 9.70 28.59 -1.06
N ALA A 6 9.90 27.57 -0.19
CA ALA A 6 10.11 27.77 1.23
C ALA A 6 11.36 28.63 1.51
N LYS A 7 12.49 28.33 0.86
CA LYS A 7 13.72 29.12 0.96
C LYS A 7 13.56 30.57 0.46
N ALA A 8 12.61 30.81 -0.43
CA ALA A 8 12.25 32.14 -0.90
C ALA A 8 11.22 32.85 0.00
N GLY A 9 10.83 32.26 1.16
CA GLY A 9 9.89 32.86 2.11
C GLY A 9 8.44 32.82 1.67
N ALA A 10 8.05 31.85 0.82
CA ALA A 10 6.68 31.77 0.30
C ALA A 10 5.65 31.29 1.34
N PHE A 11 6.10 30.64 2.42
CA PHE A 11 5.23 30.01 3.41
C PHE A 11 5.47 30.57 4.82
N VAL A 12 4.42 30.57 5.63
CA VAL A 12 4.50 30.92 7.06
C VAL A 12 5.25 29.78 7.78
N ASP A 13 6.17 30.15 8.69
CA ASP A 13 6.72 29.22 9.67
C ASP A 13 5.66 28.92 10.74
N LEU A 14 5.27 27.68 10.85
CA LEU A 14 4.20 27.22 11.73
C LEU A 14 4.70 26.83 13.14
N ASN A 15 6.03 26.83 13.40
CA ASN A 15 6.59 26.43 14.68
C ASN A 15 6.05 27.25 15.86
N ASP A 16 5.85 28.56 15.67
CA ASP A 16 5.37 29.46 16.72
C ASP A 16 3.88 29.30 17.04
N TYR A 17 3.16 28.53 16.22
CA TYR A 17 1.71 28.38 16.32
C TYR A 17 1.29 26.99 16.77
N ILE A 18 1.54 25.97 15.96
CA ILE A 18 0.88 24.66 16.09
C ILE A 18 1.28 23.86 17.33
N TRP A 19 2.38 24.21 18.00
CA TRP A 19 2.82 23.51 19.21
C TRP A 19 2.22 24.10 20.51
N ASP A 20 1.45 25.17 20.42
CA ASP A 20 0.68 25.72 21.54
C ASP A 20 -0.57 24.85 21.79
N SER A 21 -0.47 23.96 22.79
CA SER A 21 -1.54 23.02 23.13
C SER A 21 -2.79 23.67 23.73
N GLU A 22 -2.70 24.89 24.22
CA GLU A 22 -3.86 25.63 24.74
C GLU A 22 -4.69 26.19 23.58
N LYS A 23 -4.03 26.72 22.55
CA LYS A 23 -4.71 27.28 21.37
C LYS A 23 -5.04 26.21 20.33
N TYR A 24 -4.15 25.24 20.12
CA TYR A 24 -4.25 24.22 19.06
C TYR A 24 -4.16 22.80 19.62
N PRO A 25 -5.12 22.37 20.48
CA PRO A 25 -5.04 21.10 21.21
C PRO A 25 -4.96 19.87 20.28
N ASN A 26 -5.50 19.95 19.08
CA ASN A 26 -5.45 18.87 18.10
C ASN A 26 -4.15 18.89 17.26
N LEU A 27 -3.74 20.06 16.76
CA LEU A 27 -2.54 20.19 15.93
C LEU A 27 -1.27 19.95 16.73
N SER A 28 -1.23 20.37 18.01
CA SER A 28 -0.07 20.18 18.90
C SER A 28 0.23 18.70 19.20
N GLN A 29 -0.71 17.80 18.95
CA GLN A 29 -0.53 16.35 19.08
C GLN A 29 0.06 15.69 17.82
N MET A 30 0.34 16.46 16.78
CA MET A 30 0.95 15.96 15.56
C MET A 30 2.29 15.26 15.85
N ASN A 31 2.54 14.14 15.18
CA ASN A 31 3.80 13.42 15.31
C ASN A 31 4.97 14.30 14.87
N LYS A 32 5.87 14.62 15.81
CA LYS A 32 7.00 15.54 15.57
C LYS A 32 7.95 15.03 14.50
N SER A 33 8.22 13.72 14.45
CA SER A 33 9.09 13.18 13.42
C SER A 33 8.48 13.28 12.01
N VAL A 34 7.16 13.22 11.89
CA VAL A 34 6.46 13.48 10.62
C VAL A 34 6.54 14.97 10.26
N ALA A 35 6.33 15.86 11.24
CA ALA A 35 6.45 17.31 11.05
C ALA A 35 7.86 17.75 10.63
N GLU A 36 8.90 17.13 11.19
CA GLU A 36 10.30 17.38 10.82
C GLU A 36 10.56 17.12 9.32
N THR A 37 9.90 16.13 8.73
CA THR A 37 10.02 15.86 7.29
C THR A 37 9.43 16.96 6.40
N LEU A 38 8.59 17.83 6.96
CA LEU A 38 7.97 18.99 6.30
C LEU A 38 8.65 20.31 6.69
N SER A 39 9.78 20.24 7.38
CA SER A 39 10.56 21.43 7.75
C SER A 39 11.65 21.67 6.69
N VAL A 40 11.88 22.95 6.41
CA VAL A 40 12.95 23.42 5.52
C VAL A 40 13.80 24.43 6.28
N ASP A 41 15.09 24.13 6.43
CA ASP A 41 16.04 24.94 7.18
C ASP A 41 15.53 25.29 8.62
N GLY A 42 14.80 24.34 9.24
CA GLY A 42 14.23 24.47 10.60
C GLY A 42 12.84 25.10 10.67
N ALA A 43 12.35 25.73 9.60
CA ALA A 43 10.99 26.25 9.53
C ALA A 43 9.99 25.15 9.18
N LEU A 44 8.98 24.95 9.99
CA LEU A 44 7.86 24.05 9.69
C LEU A 44 6.90 24.74 8.73
N ILE A 45 6.94 24.35 7.46
CA ILE A 45 6.22 25.06 6.38
C ILE A 45 4.84 24.48 6.06
N ALA A 46 4.46 23.38 6.70
CA ALA A 46 3.24 22.68 6.34
C ALA A 46 2.65 21.84 7.47
N VAL A 47 1.32 21.66 7.44
CA VAL A 47 0.59 20.67 8.23
C VAL A 47 0.40 19.41 7.37
N PRO A 48 0.85 18.22 7.82
CA PRO A 48 0.70 17.01 7.04
C PRO A 48 -0.76 16.52 6.99
N ARG A 49 -1.16 15.99 5.85
CA ARG A 49 -2.31 15.10 5.74
C ARG A 49 -1.83 13.72 6.18
N THR A 50 -1.94 13.43 7.46
CA THR A 50 -1.37 12.24 8.10
C THR A 50 -1.85 10.93 7.50
N ARG A 51 -0.99 9.94 7.52
CA ARG A 51 -1.25 8.54 7.17
C ARG A 51 -0.48 7.63 8.13
N ASP A 52 -1.02 6.44 8.35
CA ASP A 52 -0.30 5.42 9.09
C ASP A 52 0.99 5.04 8.36
N ILE A 53 2.08 4.88 9.11
CA ILE A 53 3.40 4.56 8.54
C ILE A 53 3.39 3.14 7.96
N GLY A 54 2.82 2.17 8.69
CA GLY A 54 2.72 0.76 8.26
C GLY A 54 1.34 0.44 7.69
N ARG A 55 0.93 1.07 6.60
CA ARG A 55 -0.40 0.87 6.02
C ARG A 55 -0.45 -0.04 4.80
N TYR A 56 0.69 -0.37 4.23
CA TYR A 56 0.78 -1.25 3.08
C TYR A 56 0.85 -2.71 3.51
N GLY A 57 0.37 -3.59 2.64
CA GLY A 57 0.40 -5.02 2.88
C GLY A 57 -0.16 -5.82 1.71
N LEU A 58 -0.42 -7.08 2.00
CA LEU A 58 -1.08 -8.03 1.13
C LEU A 58 -2.45 -8.35 1.72
N SER A 59 -3.48 -8.35 0.88
CA SER A 59 -4.82 -8.81 1.24
C SER A 59 -5.22 -9.95 0.31
N TYR A 60 -5.88 -10.99 0.84
CA TYR A 60 -6.28 -12.13 0.04
C TYR A 60 -7.69 -12.62 0.38
N ARG A 61 -8.32 -13.28 -0.57
CA ARG A 61 -9.61 -13.94 -0.41
C ARG A 61 -9.48 -15.07 0.61
N GLN A 62 -10.07 -14.89 1.80
CA GLN A 62 -10.02 -15.92 2.85
C GLN A 62 -10.79 -17.17 2.44
N ASP A 63 -11.95 -17.00 1.84
CA ASP A 63 -12.77 -18.11 1.38
C ASP A 63 -12.08 -18.96 0.29
N TRP A 64 -11.25 -18.33 -0.55
CA TRP A 64 -10.40 -19.05 -1.50
C TRP A 64 -9.27 -19.82 -0.82
N ALA A 65 -8.65 -19.19 0.19
CA ALA A 65 -7.62 -19.85 0.99
C ALA A 65 -8.19 -21.12 1.66
N ASP A 66 -9.37 -21.00 2.24
CA ASP A 66 -10.07 -22.13 2.86
C ASP A 66 -10.41 -23.22 1.82
N ALA A 67 -10.88 -22.84 0.63
CA ALA A 67 -11.23 -23.77 -0.48
C ALA A 67 -10.03 -24.60 -0.95
N VAL A 68 -8.84 -23.99 -1.06
CA VAL A 68 -7.61 -24.68 -1.49
C VAL A 68 -6.75 -25.20 -0.35
N GLY A 69 -7.29 -25.21 0.88
CA GLY A 69 -6.65 -25.80 2.07
C GLY A 69 -5.45 -25.04 2.61
N ILE A 70 -5.42 -23.71 2.49
CA ILE A 70 -4.46 -22.84 3.15
C ILE A 70 -5.00 -22.52 4.55
N THR A 71 -4.42 -23.13 5.59
CA THR A 71 -4.87 -23.02 6.99
C THR A 71 -4.06 -22.04 7.83
N GLU A 72 -2.88 -21.63 7.33
CA GLU A 72 -1.98 -20.70 8.00
C GLU A 72 -1.78 -19.45 7.16
N GLU A 73 -1.67 -18.30 7.81
CA GLU A 73 -1.32 -17.06 7.11
C GLU A 73 0.05 -17.17 6.44
N PRO A 74 0.20 -16.73 5.19
CA PRO A 74 1.50 -16.71 4.52
C PRO A 74 2.48 -15.77 5.26
N LYS A 75 3.64 -16.28 5.64
CA LYS A 75 4.66 -15.53 6.39
C LYS A 75 5.90 -15.22 5.55
N THR A 76 6.18 -16.06 4.58
CA THR A 76 7.36 -15.98 3.72
C THR A 76 6.98 -15.69 2.28
N ILE A 77 7.97 -15.33 1.48
CA ILE A 77 7.81 -15.13 0.02
C ILE A 77 7.36 -16.43 -0.66
N ASP A 78 7.88 -17.57 -0.18
CA ASP A 78 7.51 -18.88 -0.71
C ASP A 78 6.05 -19.23 -0.36
N ASP A 79 5.58 -18.94 0.86
CA ASP A 79 4.18 -19.13 1.23
C ASP A 79 3.24 -18.28 0.34
N VAL A 80 3.64 -17.03 0.06
CA VAL A 80 2.88 -16.17 -0.86
C VAL A 80 2.87 -16.76 -2.27
N TYR A 81 4.02 -17.22 -2.77
CA TYR A 81 4.08 -17.84 -4.08
C TYR A 81 3.18 -19.08 -4.18
N ASP A 82 3.21 -19.96 -3.17
CA ASP A 82 2.37 -21.16 -3.11
C ASP A 82 0.87 -20.81 -3.07
N MET A 83 0.52 -19.76 -2.34
CA MET A 83 -0.86 -19.23 -2.33
C MET A 83 -1.27 -18.73 -3.73
N LEU A 84 -0.42 -17.94 -4.40
CA LEU A 84 -0.70 -17.47 -5.76
C LEU A 84 -0.87 -18.63 -6.75
N TYR A 85 -0.04 -19.66 -6.61
CA TYR A 85 -0.11 -20.86 -7.45
C TYR A 85 -1.45 -21.61 -7.26
N LYS A 86 -1.82 -21.86 -6.01
CA LYS A 86 -3.09 -22.51 -5.67
C LYS A 86 -4.30 -21.71 -6.14
N PHE A 87 -4.29 -20.38 -5.94
CA PHE A 87 -5.35 -19.50 -6.42
C PHE A 87 -5.48 -19.46 -7.95
N THR A 88 -4.41 -19.84 -8.67
CA THR A 88 -4.45 -19.91 -10.13
C THR A 88 -4.88 -21.28 -10.63
N TYR A 89 -4.42 -22.38 -9.98
CA TYR A 89 -4.47 -23.71 -10.58
C TYR A 89 -5.33 -24.72 -9.81
N ASP A 90 -5.71 -24.45 -8.56
CA ASP A 90 -6.46 -25.39 -7.72
C ASP A 90 -7.97 -25.03 -7.64
N ASP A 91 -8.50 -24.31 -8.67
CA ASP A 91 -9.93 -23.98 -8.79
C ASP A 91 -10.52 -23.39 -7.48
N PRO A 92 -10.01 -22.24 -6.99
CA PRO A 92 -10.38 -21.70 -5.69
C PRO A 92 -11.85 -21.23 -5.62
N ASP A 93 -12.50 -20.97 -6.76
CA ASP A 93 -13.90 -20.58 -6.84
C ASP A 93 -14.85 -21.76 -7.10
N GLY A 94 -14.31 -22.96 -7.30
CA GLY A 94 -15.07 -24.21 -7.44
C GLY A 94 -15.91 -24.30 -8.69
N ASN A 95 -15.58 -23.53 -9.76
CA ASN A 95 -16.37 -23.49 -10.99
C ASN A 95 -15.96 -24.52 -12.02
N GLY A 96 -14.90 -25.31 -11.77
CA GLY A 96 -14.38 -26.36 -12.63
C GLY A 96 -13.57 -25.84 -13.82
N LYS A 97 -13.12 -24.58 -13.80
CA LYS A 97 -12.33 -23.96 -14.86
C LYS A 97 -11.02 -23.43 -14.31
N ASN A 98 -10.06 -23.21 -15.20
CA ASN A 98 -8.81 -22.53 -14.88
C ASN A 98 -8.88 -21.11 -15.43
N ASP A 99 -9.65 -20.23 -14.76
CA ASP A 99 -9.94 -18.86 -15.20
C ASP A 99 -9.67 -17.81 -14.12
N THR A 100 -8.96 -18.20 -13.06
CA THR A 100 -8.55 -17.32 -11.97
C THR A 100 -7.05 -17.04 -11.98
N TYR A 101 -6.65 -15.92 -11.36
CA TYR A 101 -5.26 -15.53 -11.15
C TYR A 101 -4.95 -15.45 -9.64
N GLY A 102 -3.71 -15.76 -9.28
CA GLY A 102 -3.23 -15.61 -7.91
C GLY A 102 -3.32 -14.18 -7.45
N MET A 103 -2.78 -13.23 -8.22
CA MET A 103 -2.80 -11.81 -7.84
C MET A 103 -3.29 -10.89 -8.97
N GLU A 104 -3.89 -9.79 -8.55
CA GLU A 104 -4.20 -8.65 -9.42
C GLU A 104 -2.94 -7.84 -9.74
N MET A 105 -2.80 -7.42 -10.99
CA MET A 105 -1.79 -6.47 -11.43
C MET A 105 -2.33 -5.61 -12.56
N THR A 106 -1.95 -4.34 -12.59
CA THR A 106 -2.31 -3.37 -13.64
C THR A 106 -1.09 -2.54 -14.03
N SER A 107 -1.25 -1.59 -14.94
CA SER A 107 -0.20 -0.61 -15.29
C SER A 107 0.29 0.24 -14.09
N TYR A 108 -0.42 0.23 -12.98
CA TYR A 108 0.04 0.78 -11.71
C TYR A 108 1.00 -0.20 -11.03
N THR A 109 2.26 0.19 -10.90
CA THR A 109 3.34 -0.66 -10.38
C THR A 109 3.56 -0.55 -8.86
N GLY A 110 2.71 0.17 -8.14
CA GLY A 110 2.79 0.30 -6.67
C GLY A 110 2.89 -1.02 -5.90
N PRO A 111 2.23 -2.11 -6.32
CA PRO A 111 2.44 -3.43 -5.71
C PRO A 111 3.90 -3.88 -5.70
N PHE A 112 4.67 -3.56 -6.75
CA PHE A 112 6.08 -3.93 -6.81
C PHE A 112 6.91 -3.18 -5.76
N ASP A 113 6.57 -1.92 -5.44
CA ASP A 113 7.23 -1.16 -4.37
C ASP A 113 7.04 -1.81 -3.00
N ILE A 114 5.94 -2.53 -2.80
CA ILE A 114 5.67 -3.31 -1.58
C ILE A 114 6.45 -4.63 -1.64
N ILE A 115 6.33 -5.38 -2.73
CA ILE A 115 6.99 -6.67 -2.93
C ILE A 115 8.52 -6.57 -2.75
N GLN A 116 9.16 -5.55 -3.31
CA GLN A 116 10.61 -5.38 -3.18
C GLN A 116 11.06 -5.30 -1.71
N THR A 117 10.21 -4.79 -0.80
CA THR A 117 10.54 -4.70 0.62
C THR A 117 10.65 -6.08 1.27
N TRP A 118 9.92 -7.09 0.78
CA TRP A 118 9.99 -8.46 1.28
C TRP A 118 11.38 -9.07 1.09
N PHE A 119 12.11 -8.61 0.06
CA PHE A 119 13.48 -8.98 -0.23
C PHE A 119 14.52 -8.14 0.53
N GLY A 120 14.08 -7.11 1.26
CA GLY A 120 14.96 -6.24 2.03
C GLY A 120 15.31 -4.92 1.36
N VAL A 121 14.71 -4.64 0.22
CA VAL A 121 14.90 -3.37 -0.51
C VAL A 121 14.18 -2.24 0.23
N GLY A 122 14.77 -1.06 0.27
CA GLY A 122 14.18 0.12 0.88
C GLY A 122 13.11 0.81 0.02
N ASN A 123 12.68 2.00 0.45
CA ASN A 123 11.71 2.82 -0.25
C ASN A 123 12.42 3.97 -1.00
N GLY A 124 12.64 3.79 -2.31
CA GLY A 124 13.25 4.79 -3.20
C GLY A 124 14.75 4.95 -3.03
N TRP A 125 15.23 5.07 -1.79
CA TRP A 125 16.64 5.21 -1.44
C TRP A 125 17.03 4.28 -0.30
N ALA A 126 18.27 3.79 -0.32
CA ALA A 126 18.86 2.98 0.72
C ALA A 126 20.20 3.59 1.18
N GLU A 127 20.52 3.46 2.46
CA GLU A 127 21.84 3.76 2.96
C GLU A 127 22.69 2.49 2.96
N VAL A 128 23.79 2.51 2.19
CA VAL A 128 24.75 1.42 2.11
C VAL A 128 26.13 2.01 2.35
N ASP A 129 26.83 1.52 3.35
CA ASP A 129 28.19 1.99 3.74
C ASP A 129 28.26 3.52 3.92
N GLY A 130 27.24 4.12 4.54
CA GLY A 130 27.14 5.57 4.79
C GLY A 130 26.84 6.41 3.55
N LYS A 131 26.43 5.79 2.45
CA LYS A 131 26.04 6.48 1.20
C LYS A 131 24.60 6.19 0.84
N LEU A 132 23.87 7.22 0.42
CA LEU A 132 22.53 7.04 -0.16
C LEU A 132 22.66 6.58 -1.61
N ILE A 133 22.08 5.42 -1.91
CA ILE A 133 21.98 4.89 -3.27
C ILE A 133 20.52 4.68 -3.64
N PRO A 134 20.13 4.81 -4.92
CA PRO A 134 18.81 4.40 -5.38
C PRO A 134 18.59 2.91 -5.13
N VAL A 135 17.38 2.52 -4.68
CA VAL A 135 17.08 1.12 -4.31
C VAL A 135 17.30 0.12 -5.44
N HIS A 136 17.11 0.52 -6.69
CA HIS A 136 17.35 -0.34 -7.86
C HIS A 136 18.83 -0.71 -8.09
N MET A 137 19.75 -0.12 -7.33
CA MET A 137 21.17 -0.50 -7.31
C MET A 137 21.49 -1.56 -6.26
N GLN A 138 20.53 -1.93 -5.40
CA GLN A 138 20.70 -3.03 -4.45
C GLN A 138 20.58 -4.39 -5.16
N PRO A 139 21.42 -5.40 -4.84
CA PRO A 139 21.29 -6.75 -5.42
C PRO A 139 19.91 -7.37 -5.20
N GLU A 140 19.31 -7.15 -4.03
CA GLU A 140 18.00 -7.66 -3.62
C GLU A 140 16.86 -7.11 -4.49
N TYR A 141 17.04 -5.95 -5.11
CA TYR A 141 16.08 -5.41 -6.08
C TYR A 141 15.97 -6.32 -7.32
N LYS A 142 17.09 -6.89 -7.77
CA LYS A 142 17.09 -7.86 -8.87
C LYS A 142 16.36 -9.14 -8.46
N GLU A 143 16.54 -9.61 -7.23
CA GLU A 143 15.85 -10.80 -6.72
C GLU A 143 14.32 -10.57 -6.72
N ALA A 144 13.86 -9.40 -6.30
CA ALA A 144 12.45 -9.03 -6.37
C ALA A 144 11.92 -8.98 -7.81
N LEU A 145 12.72 -8.47 -8.77
CA LEU A 145 12.37 -8.49 -10.20
C LEU A 145 12.31 -9.92 -10.76
N ASP A 146 13.25 -10.77 -10.38
CA ASP A 146 13.27 -12.17 -10.80
C ASP A 146 12.04 -12.92 -10.26
N TRP A 147 11.63 -12.63 -9.03
CA TRP A 147 10.44 -13.22 -8.42
C TRP A 147 9.14 -12.77 -9.13
N ILE A 148 8.95 -11.47 -9.35
CA ILE A 148 7.73 -11.01 -10.05
C ILE A 148 7.71 -11.50 -11.51
N LYS A 149 8.87 -11.61 -12.15
CA LYS A 149 9.00 -12.24 -13.46
C LYS A 149 8.56 -13.71 -13.42
N LYS A 150 8.97 -14.46 -12.40
CA LYS A 150 8.54 -15.84 -12.19
C LYS A 150 7.03 -15.93 -12.02
N VAL A 151 6.43 -15.08 -11.20
CA VAL A 151 4.96 -14.98 -11.03
C VAL A 151 4.26 -14.75 -12.38
N TYR A 152 4.81 -13.85 -13.22
CA TYR A 152 4.30 -13.60 -14.57
C TYR A 152 4.46 -14.81 -15.51
N ASP A 153 5.66 -15.38 -15.56
CA ASP A 153 5.97 -16.50 -16.46
C ASP A 153 5.11 -17.73 -16.15
N ASP A 154 4.90 -17.99 -14.85
CA ASP A 154 4.07 -19.10 -14.37
C ASP A 154 2.55 -18.82 -14.46
N GLY A 155 2.14 -17.65 -14.98
CA GLY A 155 0.74 -17.32 -15.26
C GLY A 155 -0.08 -16.95 -14.02
N LEU A 156 0.57 -16.62 -12.90
CA LEU A 156 -0.08 -16.34 -11.62
C LEU A 156 -0.68 -14.93 -11.53
N MET A 157 -0.50 -14.12 -12.57
CA MET A 157 -1.06 -12.78 -12.72
C MET A 157 -1.50 -12.55 -14.18
N PRO A 158 -2.40 -11.60 -14.46
CA PRO A 158 -2.89 -11.32 -15.80
C PRO A 158 -1.75 -11.02 -16.79
N LYS A 159 -1.76 -11.66 -17.95
CA LYS A 159 -0.73 -11.45 -19.00
C LYS A 159 -0.78 -10.05 -19.62
N ASP A 160 -1.95 -9.43 -19.58
CA ASP A 160 -2.24 -8.09 -20.11
C ASP A 160 -2.11 -6.97 -19.04
N TRP A 161 -1.53 -7.27 -17.87
CA TRP A 161 -1.44 -6.33 -16.74
C TRP A 161 -0.93 -4.95 -17.13
N ALA A 162 0.03 -4.85 -18.04
CA ALA A 162 0.66 -3.58 -18.43
C ALA A 162 -0.27 -2.63 -19.19
N VAL A 163 -1.40 -3.13 -19.73
CA VAL A 163 -2.41 -2.32 -20.42
C VAL A 163 -3.71 -2.19 -19.63
N ARG A 164 -3.84 -2.89 -18.51
CA ARG A 164 -4.97 -2.73 -17.57
C ARG A 164 -4.88 -1.37 -16.88
N THR A 165 -5.99 -0.66 -16.80
CA THR A 165 -6.00 0.69 -16.21
C THR A 165 -6.01 0.64 -14.70
N THR A 166 -5.43 1.67 -14.07
CA THR A 166 -5.40 1.80 -12.60
C THR A 166 -6.81 1.88 -11.97
N ASP A 167 -7.80 2.37 -12.71
CA ASP A 167 -9.16 2.50 -12.20
C ASP A 167 -9.82 1.16 -11.89
N THR A 168 -9.36 0.08 -12.53
CA THR A 168 -9.90 -1.27 -12.36
C THR A 168 -9.06 -2.16 -11.46
N TRP A 169 -8.01 -1.63 -10.87
CA TRP A 169 -6.97 -2.38 -10.20
C TRP A 169 -7.40 -3.20 -8.95
N SER A 170 -8.58 -2.94 -8.37
CA SER A 170 -9.19 -3.80 -7.34
C SER A 170 -10.35 -4.66 -7.87
N ASN A 171 -10.65 -4.58 -9.17
CA ASN A 171 -11.83 -5.24 -9.72
C ASN A 171 -11.65 -6.75 -9.82
N GLY A 172 -10.47 -7.24 -10.15
CA GLY A 172 -10.21 -8.68 -10.23
C GLY A 172 -10.57 -9.41 -8.93
N CYS A 173 -10.19 -8.87 -7.78
CA CYS A 173 -10.60 -9.45 -6.49
C CYS A 173 -12.10 -9.34 -6.23
N LYS A 174 -12.75 -8.26 -6.66
CA LYS A 174 -14.20 -8.07 -6.48
C LYS A 174 -15.02 -9.00 -7.35
N THR A 175 -14.58 -9.22 -8.58
CA THR A 175 -15.29 -10.02 -9.58
C THR A 175 -14.94 -11.51 -9.54
N GLY A 176 -13.95 -11.91 -8.73
CA GLY A 176 -13.49 -13.29 -8.65
C GLY A 176 -12.50 -13.66 -9.76
N GLU A 177 -11.86 -12.69 -10.42
CA GLU A 177 -10.79 -12.95 -11.39
C GLU A 177 -9.45 -13.22 -10.70
N SER A 178 -9.20 -12.59 -9.52
CA SER A 178 -7.95 -12.75 -8.77
C SER A 178 -8.19 -12.83 -7.27
N GLY A 179 -7.28 -13.52 -6.56
CA GLY A 179 -7.42 -13.78 -5.12
C GLY A 179 -6.64 -12.84 -4.22
N VAL A 180 -5.57 -12.22 -4.72
CA VAL A 180 -4.65 -11.39 -3.93
C VAL A 180 -4.58 -9.97 -4.45
N TYR A 181 -4.64 -9.03 -3.50
CA TYR A 181 -4.52 -7.59 -3.70
C TYR A 181 -3.37 -7.05 -2.84
N ILE A 182 -2.40 -6.39 -3.46
CA ILE A 182 -1.21 -5.85 -2.80
C ILE A 182 -1.21 -4.33 -2.93
N ASP A 183 -1.56 -3.63 -1.85
CA ASP A 183 -1.53 -2.16 -1.71
C ASP A 183 -1.80 -1.78 -0.25
N VAL A 184 -2.39 -0.62 -0.05
CA VAL A 184 -2.86 -0.19 1.27
C VAL A 184 -3.94 -1.14 1.80
N MET A 185 -3.84 -1.55 3.07
CA MET A 185 -4.79 -2.49 3.67
C MET A 185 -6.23 -1.95 3.70
N ASP A 186 -6.43 -0.64 3.75
CA ASP A 186 -7.76 -0.05 3.58
C ASP A 186 -8.35 -0.29 2.17
N GLY A 187 -7.52 -0.59 1.17
CA GLY A 187 -7.96 -1.10 -0.14
C GLY A 187 -8.53 -2.50 -0.05
N GLY A 188 -7.85 -3.42 0.63
CA GLY A 188 -8.36 -4.76 0.93
C GLY A 188 -9.67 -4.71 1.74
N ARG A 189 -9.76 -3.78 2.70
CA ARG A 189 -11.00 -3.56 3.44
C ARG A 189 -12.15 -3.10 2.53
N ARG A 190 -11.91 -2.20 1.57
CA ARG A 190 -12.93 -1.78 0.58
C ARG A 190 -13.36 -2.91 -0.36
N ILE A 191 -12.50 -3.88 -0.64
CA ILE A 191 -12.91 -5.10 -1.36
C ILE A 191 -13.85 -5.93 -0.47
N TRP A 192 -13.52 -6.10 0.79
CA TRP A 192 -14.41 -6.78 1.74
C TRP A 192 -15.74 -6.06 1.90
N ASP A 193 -15.75 -4.73 2.03
CA ASP A 193 -16.98 -3.93 2.09
C ASP A 193 -17.86 -4.15 0.84
N TYR A 194 -17.26 -4.33 -0.35
CA TYR A 194 -17.98 -4.69 -1.56
C TYR A 194 -18.65 -6.07 -1.44
N PHE A 195 -18.01 -7.07 -0.83
CA PHE A 195 -18.60 -8.40 -0.66
C PHE A 195 -19.79 -8.42 0.29
N VAL A 196 -19.82 -7.55 1.28
CA VAL A 196 -20.89 -7.52 2.30
C VAL A 196 -22.02 -6.54 1.98
N ALA A 197 -21.82 -5.61 1.03
CA ALA A 197 -22.84 -4.66 0.62
C ALA A 197 -24.03 -5.37 -0.05
N GLU A 198 -25.25 -4.92 0.23
CA GLU A 198 -26.48 -5.57 -0.21
C GLU A 198 -26.57 -5.68 -1.75
N GLU A 199 -26.12 -4.64 -2.47
CA GLU A 199 -26.17 -4.56 -3.93
C GLU A 199 -25.13 -5.44 -4.64
N THR A 200 -24.05 -5.79 -3.93
CA THR A 200 -22.89 -6.51 -4.50
C THR A 200 -22.56 -7.78 -3.74
N LYS A 201 -23.49 -8.24 -2.89
CA LYS A 201 -23.28 -9.37 -2.00
C LYS A 201 -22.68 -10.57 -2.73
N THR A 202 -21.45 -10.93 -2.32
CA THR A 202 -20.71 -12.04 -2.89
C THR A 202 -20.71 -13.20 -1.91
N PRO A 203 -21.33 -14.35 -2.21
CA PRO A 203 -21.28 -15.53 -1.35
C PRO A 203 -19.85 -16.06 -1.21
N SER A 204 -19.54 -16.61 -0.03
CA SER A 204 -18.32 -17.39 0.16
C SER A 204 -18.38 -18.69 -0.64
N VAL A 205 -17.26 -19.08 -1.24
CA VAL A 205 -17.17 -20.32 -2.03
C VAL A 205 -17.23 -21.59 -1.18
N VAL A 206 -16.83 -21.49 0.10
CA VAL A 206 -16.85 -22.63 1.05
C VAL A 206 -18.12 -22.69 1.88
N ASN A 207 -18.81 -21.57 2.07
CA ASN A 207 -20.07 -21.49 2.81
C ASN A 207 -21.00 -20.44 2.18
N PRO A 208 -21.88 -20.83 1.24
CA PRO A 208 -22.76 -19.89 0.54
C PRO A 208 -23.75 -19.10 1.41
N ASP A 209 -23.97 -19.51 2.66
CA ASP A 209 -24.80 -18.77 3.62
C ASP A 209 -24.07 -17.55 4.20
N GLU A 210 -22.76 -17.48 4.06
CA GLU A 210 -21.89 -16.38 4.47
C GLU A 210 -21.42 -15.57 3.27
N THR A 211 -20.88 -14.38 3.51
CA THR A 211 -20.25 -13.57 2.47
C THR A 211 -18.76 -13.90 2.34
N ALA A 212 -18.23 -13.76 1.15
CA ALA A 212 -16.79 -13.76 0.92
C ALA A 212 -16.10 -12.72 1.83
N SER A 213 -14.86 -12.98 2.20
CA SER A 213 -14.09 -12.11 3.09
C SER A 213 -12.65 -11.96 2.61
N MET A 214 -12.00 -10.88 3.08
CA MET A 214 -10.58 -10.62 2.86
C MET A 214 -9.82 -10.78 4.16
N ASN A 215 -8.71 -11.49 4.13
CA ASN A 215 -7.70 -11.41 5.17
C ASN A 215 -6.72 -10.28 4.84
N LEU A 216 -6.34 -9.49 5.85
CA LEU A 216 -5.48 -8.31 5.70
C LEU A 216 -4.15 -8.58 6.39
N LEU A 217 -3.11 -8.89 5.61
CA LEU A 217 -1.79 -9.23 6.10
C LEU A 217 -0.83 -8.04 5.96
N GLY A 218 -0.36 -7.50 7.08
CA GLY A 218 0.49 -6.29 7.10
C GLY A 218 1.93 -6.49 6.64
N ALA A 219 2.47 -7.71 6.68
CA ALA A 219 3.88 -7.95 6.37
C ALA A 219 4.14 -9.36 5.83
N VAL A 220 5.10 -9.49 4.91
CA VAL A 220 5.69 -10.75 4.46
C VAL A 220 7.18 -10.71 4.80
N ASN A 221 7.77 -11.81 5.25
CA ASN A 221 9.13 -11.84 5.81
C ASN A 221 9.35 -10.81 6.94
N GLY A 222 8.29 -10.46 7.68
CA GLY A 222 8.33 -9.43 8.71
C GLY A 222 8.54 -8.00 8.17
N LYS A 223 8.33 -7.77 6.87
CA LYS A 223 8.60 -6.49 6.19
C LYS A 223 7.40 -6.03 5.37
N THR A 224 7.22 -4.71 5.32
CA THR A 224 6.30 -4.04 4.39
C THR A 224 6.83 -2.65 4.05
N LEU A 225 6.24 -2.03 3.03
CA LEU A 225 6.59 -0.67 2.62
C LEU A 225 6.12 0.32 3.69
N ALA A 226 7.05 1.11 4.21
CA ALA A 226 6.73 2.22 5.10
C ALA A 226 6.35 3.47 4.32
N THR A 227 5.37 4.22 4.82
CA THR A 227 5.09 5.58 4.32
C THR A 227 5.92 6.61 5.09
N SER A 228 5.97 7.84 4.57
CA SER A 228 6.53 8.99 5.30
C SER A 228 5.64 9.50 6.43
N GLY A 229 4.52 8.81 6.73
CA GLY A 229 3.53 9.23 7.72
C GLY A 229 2.54 10.27 7.21
N TYR A 230 2.62 10.65 5.94
CA TYR A 230 1.66 11.57 5.30
C TYR A 230 1.53 11.32 3.79
N ASN A 231 0.43 11.79 3.24
CA ASN A 231 0.19 11.85 1.80
C ASN A 231 -0.42 13.22 1.46
N GLY A 232 0.45 14.15 1.08
CA GLY A 232 0.08 15.55 0.88
C GLY A 232 0.16 16.37 2.18
N TYR A 233 0.09 17.67 2.04
CA TYR A 233 0.21 18.63 3.13
C TYR A 233 -0.49 19.94 2.77
N PHE A 234 -0.77 20.75 3.79
CA PHE A 234 -1.34 22.07 3.66
C PHE A 234 -0.31 23.11 4.07
N THR A 235 -0.11 24.12 3.24
CA THR A 235 0.78 25.25 3.51
C THR A 235 -0.03 26.53 3.65
N ILE A 236 0.52 27.52 4.37
CA ILE A 236 -0.04 28.86 4.47
C ILE A 236 0.88 29.83 3.73
N SER A 237 0.32 30.59 2.79
CA SER A 237 1.09 31.57 2.03
C SER A 237 1.48 32.74 2.91
N ALA A 238 2.77 33.07 2.97
CA ALA A 238 3.26 34.21 3.75
C ALA A 238 2.86 35.56 3.17
N SER A 239 2.58 35.62 1.85
CA SER A 239 2.25 36.89 1.19
C SER A 239 0.75 37.25 1.20
N THR A 240 -0.13 36.28 1.50
CA THR A 240 -1.59 36.46 1.42
C THR A 240 -2.33 36.12 2.72
N CYS A 241 -1.62 35.69 3.74
CA CYS A 241 -2.19 35.35 5.03
C CYS A 241 -1.90 36.45 6.05
N ASP A 242 -2.92 37.23 6.43
CA ASP A 242 -2.81 38.29 7.43
C ASP A 242 -3.02 37.80 8.87
N THR A 243 -3.50 36.56 9.03
CA THR A 243 -3.89 35.95 10.31
C THR A 243 -3.50 34.49 10.40
N PRO A 244 -2.18 34.16 10.40
CA PRO A 244 -1.70 32.78 10.42
C PRO A 244 -2.15 32.00 11.68
N GLU A 245 -2.51 32.71 12.75
CA GLU A 245 -3.02 32.11 13.98
C GLU A 245 -4.44 31.54 13.88
N LYS A 246 -5.10 31.71 12.75
CA LYS A 246 -6.46 31.13 12.47
C LYS A 246 -6.39 29.81 11.73
N ILE A 247 -5.31 29.07 11.86
CA ILE A 247 -5.09 27.76 11.28
C ILE A 247 -6.14 26.74 11.73
#